data_82b1fa65a58ca618cf24c12658224ec4
#
_entry.id   82b1fa65a58ca618cf24c12658224ec4
#
_cell.length_a   1.000
_cell.length_b   1.000
_cell.length_c   1.000
_cell.angle_alpha   90.00
_cell.angle_beta   90.00
_cell.angle_gamma   90.00
#
_symmetry.space_group_name_H-M   'P 1'
#
loop_
_entity.id
_entity.type
_entity.pdbx_description
1 polymer ?
#
loop_
_entity_poly.entity_id
_entity_poly.type
_entity_poly.pdbx_seq_one_letter_code
_entity_poly.pdbx_strand_id
1 'polypeptide(L)'
;MKTKLLAIFSLAVSAIAVAQNEFPSVVVETDWEATEVVVPPSPFQYQVLFIGSEDMVQTGINEEVPAKQWHDFIGFTPLTAEDCVDDPNAIGWASVNHEMILSDDKIGDGGGMTAFLLGRNPSNDELYVIPQTLTDGRSGDFFNVDFSAVGETGMNCGGINSNVDGRIWTAEEWFRTNNESIYEGGNGVRDTTDYTIKYTQFEMANFQTIPKYQNFNWMVEIDPRAAKAVRKQYNWGRQPFEGGTVANDNQTVYMGADATPGFFTKFVADTPGDFTEGTTYVYKHDAGGDPWVEIDNEDFTKMLNFGDEAVSAGATMFNRLEWVTIDKTTGKVYMTETGRDNPAGSWEGEAADGAVYAPHHIQRATDQGVSGPGDADYWDYYGRVLEYDPATGEVNIYVEGGPYFETSPALDDYPNKHLSNPDGLNMLYVNVAGEDKRYMLINEDLNGTSFGRTPLEYPDDRMCEMYILDMDVENPGIDDLIRLTQTPRGAEITGACATADGKSVLVNSQHPDTSNPFPYNNSLTFAITGFDDSGAIATLSAPEFDEDATGFVIYPNPTERIVYFNQVSDVALYNISGQRIAVYRNVKSIDISGLATGTYLLRNGEGETKKLLIK
;
A
#
# COMPACT_ATOMS: atom_id res chain seq x y z
N MET A 1 -59.72 52.91 -6.06
CA MET A 1 -58.33 52.67 -6.41
C MET A 1 -57.81 51.58 -5.47
N LYS A 2 -57.61 50.33 -5.95
CA LYS A 2 -57.08 49.23 -5.18
C LYS A 2 -55.69 48.88 -5.78
N THR A 3 -54.68 49.22 -5.02
CA THR A 3 -53.28 48.89 -5.39
C THR A 3 -53.00 47.44 -5.05
N LYS A 4 -52.69 46.60 -6.05
CA LYS A 4 -52.24 45.23 -5.85
C LYS A 4 -50.74 45.25 -5.64
N LEU A 5 -50.32 44.75 -4.48
CA LEU A 5 -48.91 44.47 -4.16
C LEU A 5 -48.54 43.12 -4.79
N LEU A 6 -47.58 43.13 -5.69
CA LEU A 6 -47.03 41.92 -6.29
C LEU A 6 -45.82 41.48 -5.44
N ALA A 7 -45.96 40.38 -4.72
CA ALA A 7 -44.84 39.78 -4.01
C ALA A 7 -44.05 38.86 -4.98
N ILE A 8 -42.80 39.22 -5.25
CA ILE A 8 -41.86 38.39 -5.99
C ILE A 8 -41.21 37.44 -4.98
N PHE A 9 -41.54 36.15 -5.09
CA PHE A 9 -40.80 35.09 -4.40
C PHE A 9 -39.56 34.78 -5.21
N SER A 10 -38.38 35.15 -4.70
CA SER A 10 -37.10 34.59 -5.16
C SER A 10 -36.96 33.18 -4.62
N LEU A 11 -37.07 32.18 -5.48
CA LEU A 11 -36.56 30.85 -5.19
C LEU A 11 -35.04 30.92 -5.26
N ALA A 12 -34.39 30.84 -4.12
CA ALA A 12 -32.99 30.51 -4.04
C ALA A 12 -32.87 28.99 -4.32
N VAL A 13 -32.48 28.65 -5.52
CA VAL A 13 -32.00 27.29 -5.81
C VAL A 13 -30.62 27.20 -5.18
N SER A 14 -30.53 26.53 -4.04
CA SER A 14 -29.24 26.08 -3.52
C SER A 14 -28.72 25.02 -4.50
N ALA A 15 -27.77 25.37 -5.31
CA ALA A 15 -26.96 24.40 -6.00
C ALA A 15 -26.21 23.64 -4.90
N ILE A 16 -26.58 22.39 -4.67
CA ILE A 16 -25.73 21.43 -3.99
C ILE A 16 -24.59 21.23 -4.98
N ALA A 17 -23.43 21.84 -4.70
CA ALA A 17 -22.20 21.45 -5.34
C ALA A 17 -21.93 20.00 -4.86
N VAL A 18 -22.19 19.04 -5.71
CA VAL A 18 -21.59 17.72 -5.58
C VAL A 18 -20.10 18.01 -5.67
N ALA A 19 -19.35 17.70 -4.62
CA ALA A 19 -17.91 17.76 -4.65
C ALA A 19 -17.49 16.81 -5.78
N GLN A 20 -17.04 17.37 -6.90
CA GLN A 20 -16.44 16.59 -7.96
C GLN A 20 -15.15 16.02 -7.37
N ASN A 21 -14.99 14.73 -7.53
CA ASN A 21 -13.76 14.01 -7.23
C ASN A 21 -12.61 14.76 -7.91
N GLU A 22 -11.81 15.49 -7.14
CA GLU A 22 -10.77 16.38 -7.68
C GLU A 22 -9.51 15.61 -8.08
N PHE A 23 -9.45 14.32 -7.68
CA PHE A 23 -8.42 13.44 -8.22
C PHE A 23 -8.83 13.05 -9.65
N PRO A 24 -7.98 13.29 -10.62
CA PRO A 24 -8.33 12.93 -11.99
C PRO A 24 -8.61 11.44 -12.05
N SER A 25 -9.59 11.07 -12.83
CA SER A 25 -9.68 9.71 -13.32
C SER A 25 -8.44 9.45 -14.17
N VAL A 26 -7.34 9.12 -13.51
CA VAL A 26 -6.21 8.49 -14.17
C VAL A 26 -6.76 7.13 -14.54
N VAL A 27 -7.29 7.01 -15.74
CA VAL A 27 -7.74 5.73 -16.26
C VAL A 27 -6.47 5.00 -16.70
N VAL A 28 -5.82 4.37 -15.72
CA VAL A 28 -4.93 3.27 -16.02
C VAL A 28 -5.86 2.11 -16.32
N GLU A 29 -6.02 1.76 -17.58
CA GLU A 29 -6.73 0.54 -17.96
C GLU A 29 -5.84 -0.66 -17.62
N THR A 30 -6.44 -1.73 -17.14
CA THR A 30 -5.72 -2.98 -16.88
C THR A 30 -5.17 -3.54 -18.18
N ASP A 31 -3.89 -3.82 -18.23
CA ASP A 31 -3.24 -4.54 -19.33
C ASP A 31 -2.85 -5.95 -18.89
N TRP A 32 -3.66 -6.94 -19.23
CA TRP A 32 -3.48 -8.34 -18.86
C TRP A 32 -2.23 -9.01 -19.46
N GLU A 33 -1.61 -8.38 -20.43
CA GLU A 33 -0.36 -8.86 -21.06
C GLU A 33 0.84 -7.97 -20.72
N ALA A 34 0.70 -7.03 -19.75
CA ALA A 34 1.75 -6.10 -19.39
C ALA A 34 3.03 -6.83 -18.94
N THR A 35 4.13 -6.47 -19.56
CA THR A 35 5.48 -6.95 -19.19
C THR A 35 6.32 -5.87 -18.53
N GLU A 36 5.75 -4.68 -18.36
CA GLU A 36 6.31 -3.49 -17.74
C GLU A 36 5.31 -2.93 -16.74
N VAL A 37 5.75 -2.08 -15.83
CA VAL A 37 4.84 -1.37 -14.92
C VAL A 37 3.95 -0.43 -15.75
N VAL A 38 2.63 -0.54 -15.59
CA VAL A 38 1.67 0.39 -16.19
C VAL A 38 1.55 1.60 -15.27
N VAL A 39 1.98 2.74 -15.76
CA VAL A 39 2.11 3.97 -14.96
C VAL A 39 1.01 4.98 -15.28
N PRO A 40 0.65 5.87 -14.33
CA PRO A 40 -0.30 6.92 -14.61
C PRO A 40 0.25 7.88 -15.68
N PRO A 41 -0.63 8.47 -16.53
CA PRO A 41 -0.20 9.41 -17.55
C PRO A 41 0.35 10.70 -16.95
N SER A 42 1.10 11.48 -17.77
CA SER A 42 1.47 12.85 -17.40
C SER A 42 0.26 13.61 -16.84
N PRO A 43 0.44 14.39 -15.74
CA PRO A 43 1.70 14.93 -15.26
C PRO A 43 2.46 14.05 -14.24
N PHE A 44 1.95 12.91 -13.87
CA PHE A 44 2.71 12.01 -13.03
C PHE A 44 4.01 11.56 -13.71
N GLN A 45 5.03 11.38 -12.91
CA GLN A 45 6.33 10.88 -13.36
C GLN A 45 6.59 9.53 -12.68
N TYR A 46 7.16 8.61 -13.44
CA TYR A 46 7.57 7.29 -12.98
C TYR A 46 9.10 7.19 -12.99
N GLN A 47 9.68 6.60 -11.95
CA GLN A 47 11.12 6.48 -11.81
C GLN A 47 11.51 5.24 -11.02
N VAL A 48 12.35 4.38 -11.58
CA VAL A 48 12.97 3.26 -10.87
C VAL A 48 14.10 3.79 -9.98
N LEU A 49 14.12 3.36 -8.72
CA LEU A 49 15.09 3.79 -7.71
C LEU A 49 16.04 2.68 -7.25
N PHE A 50 15.55 1.43 -7.17
CA PHE A 50 16.30 0.30 -6.64
C PHE A 50 15.87 -0.99 -7.32
N ILE A 51 16.84 -1.83 -7.76
CA ILE A 51 16.61 -3.03 -8.56
C ILE A 51 17.27 -4.24 -7.87
N GLY A 52 16.45 -5.21 -7.51
CA GLY A 52 16.92 -6.47 -6.94
C GLY A 52 17.87 -7.20 -7.88
N SER A 53 18.88 -7.87 -7.34
CA SER A 53 19.96 -8.57 -8.02
C SER A 53 20.90 -7.72 -8.87
N GLU A 54 20.59 -6.47 -9.17
CA GLU A 54 21.40 -5.58 -10.01
C GLU A 54 22.15 -4.55 -9.17
N ASP A 55 21.46 -3.86 -8.25
CA ASP A 55 22.09 -2.87 -7.39
C ASP A 55 22.95 -3.54 -6.32
N MET A 56 24.07 -2.90 -5.99
CA MET A 56 25.03 -3.41 -5.02
C MET A 56 24.80 -2.84 -3.64
N VAL A 57 24.62 -3.71 -2.66
CA VAL A 57 24.34 -3.38 -1.25
C VAL A 57 25.58 -3.57 -0.40
N GLN A 58 25.93 -2.55 0.37
CA GLN A 58 27.10 -2.54 1.27
C GLN A 58 26.81 -3.39 2.52
N THR A 59 27.48 -4.52 2.66
CA THR A 59 27.38 -5.43 3.81
C THR A 59 28.51 -5.27 4.82
N GLY A 60 29.61 -4.65 4.42
CA GLY A 60 30.78 -4.38 5.25
C GLY A 60 31.66 -3.27 4.67
N ILE A 61 32.77 -2.94 5.35
CA ILE A 61 33.74 -1.97 4.83
C ILE A 61 34.42 -2.55 3.59
N ASN A 62 34.20 -1.94 2.42
CA ASN A 62 34.64 -2.44 1.11
C ASN A 62 34.10 -3.84 0.77
N GLU A 63 32.93 -4.19 1.27
CA GLU A 63 32.25 -5.42 0.97
C GLU A 63 30.83 -5.12 0.51
N GLU A 64 30.46 -5.61 -0.68
CA GLU A 64 29.17 -5.44 -1.28
C GLU A 64 28.70 -6.74 -1.95
N VAL A 65 27.39 -6.92 -2.01
CA VAL A 65 26.73 -8.03 -2.69
C VAL A 65 25.54 -7.51 -3.50
N PRO A 66 25.07 -8.25 -4.51
CA PRO A 66 23.81 -7.90 -5.18
C PRO A 66 22.65 -7.85 -4.19
N ALA A 67 21.77 -6.88 -4.37
CA ALA A 67 20.54 -6.75 -3.59
C ALA A 67 19.68 -8.01 -3.67
N LYS A 68 18.97 -8.33 -2.59
CA LYS A 68 17.94 -9.38 -2.64
C LYS A 68 16.76 -8.95 -3.50
N GLN A 69 16.01 -9.94 -3.95
CA GLN A 69 14.73 -9.79 -4.62
C GLN A 69 13.59 -9.66 -3.59
N TRP A 70 12.35 -9.70 -4.05
CA TRP A 70 11.12 -9.70 -3.27
C TRP A 70 11.03 -8.47 -2.38
N HIS A 71 11.08 -7.30 -3.04
CA HIS A 71 10.89 -6.02 -2.38
C HIS A 71 9.46 -5.91 -1.88
N ASP A 72 9.28 -5.69 -0.58
CA ASP A 72 7.98 -5.58 0.05
C ASP A 72 7.82 -4.23 0.75
N PHE A 73 7.63 -4.19 2.07
CA PHE A 73 7.45 -2.94 2.79
C PHE A 73 8.49 -1.88 2.44
N ILE A 74 8.02 -0.65 2.29
CA ILE A 74 8.87 0.54 2.23
C ILE A 74 8.56 1.43 3.43
N GLY A 75 9.57 1.67 4.26
CA GLY A 75 9.52 2.72 5.27
C GLY A 75 10.21 3.99 4.77
N PHE A 76 9.70 5.14 5.17
CA PHE A 76 10.34 6.44 4.90
C PHE A 76 10.56 7.21 6.19
N THR A 77 11.82 7.44 6.54
CA THR A 77 12.23 8.21 7.71
C THR A 77 12.67 9.61 7.28
N PRO A 78 11.87 10.66 7.55
CA PRO A 78 12.25 12.03 7.19
C PRO A 78 13.51 12.46 7.91
N LEU A 79 14.25 13.39 7.28
CA LEU A 79 15.38 14.03 7.94
C LEU A 79 14.92 14.92 9.09
N THR A 80 15.73 14.96 10.14
CA THR A 80 15.60 15.85 11.29
C THR A 80 16.71 16.90 11.28
N ALA A 81 16.59 17.91 12.11
CA ALA A 81 17.64 18.92 12.26
C ALA A 81 18.98 18.37 12.81
N GLU A 82 18.96 17.14 13.33
CA GLU A 82 20.13 16.46 13.88
C GLU A 82 20.88 15.63 12.82
N ASP A 83 20.23 15.38 11.67
CA ASP A 83 20.85 14.65 10.57
C ASP A 83 21.90 15.53 9.88
N CYS A 84 23.15 15.10 9.92
CA CYS A 84 24.26 15.77 9.26
C CYS A 84 24.42 15.23 7.84
N VAL A 85 23.60 15.70 6.91
CA VAL A 85 23.68 15.35 5.50
C VAL A 85 24.23 16.53 4.70
N ASP A 86 25.24 16.29 3.87
CA ASP A 86 25.89 17.35 3.09
C ASP A 86 25.04 17.84 1.91
N ASP A 87 24.11 17.00 1.39
CA ASP A 87 23.23 17.38 0.28
C ASP A 87 22.03 18.19 0.79
N PRO A 88 21.87 19.46 0.36
CA PRO A 88 20.76 20.31 0.80
C PRO A 88 19.39 19.87 0.25
N ASN A 89 19.37 18.97 -0.72
CA ASN A 89 18.14 18.44 -1.34
C ASN A 89 17.75 17.06 -0.78
N ALA A 90 18.47 16.56 0.22
CA ALA A 90 18.13 15.31 0.88
C ALA A 90 16.77 15.44 1.58
N ILE A 91 15.91 14.41 1.44
CA ILE A 91 14.55 14.41 1.98
C ILE A 91 14.33 13.38 3.09
N GLY A 92 15.04 12.26 3.07
CA GLY A 92 14.87 11.19 4.06
C GLY A 92 15.45 9.86 3.64
N TRP A 93 15.43 8.91 4.58
CA TRP A 93 15.89 7.55 4.38
C TRP A 93 14.73 6.66 3.97
N ALA A 94 14.90 5.92 2.89
CA ALA A 94 14.03 4.81 2.51
C ALA A 94 14.59 3.50 3.05
N SER A 95 13.71 2.58 3.42
CA SER A 95 14.04 1.24 3.89
C SER A 95 13.13 0.25 3.23
N VAL A 96 13.70 -0.75 2.54
CA VAL A 96 12.97 -1.73 1.73
C VAL A 96 13.18 -3.13 2.31
N ASN A 97 12.10 -3.81 2.64
CA ASN A 97 12.11 -5.20 3.07
C ASN A 97 12.37 -6.16 1.90
N HIS A 98 12.88 -7.34 2.24
CA HIS A 98 13.01 -8.47 1.33
C HIS A 98 12.25 -9.66 1.92
N GLU A 99 11.07 -9.95 1.40
CA GLU A 99 10.20 -11.05 1.84
C GLU A 99 10.68 -12.39 1.28
N MET A 100 11.90 -12.78 1.64
CA MET A 100 12.53 -14.01 1.15
C MET A 100 12.74 -15.00 2.27
N ILE A 101 12.73 -16.28 1.90
CA ILE A 101 13.05 -17.39 2.80
C ILE A 101 14.45 -17.97 2.55
N LEU A 102 15.19 -17.41 1.58
CA LEU A 102 16.53 -17.88 1.25
C LEU A 102 17.55 -17.28 2.22
N SER A 103 18.30 -18.14 2.87
CA SER A 103 19.42 -17.76 3.71
C SER A 103 20.54 -17.11 2.91
N ASP A 104 21.11 -16.05 3.45
CA ASP A 104 22.31 -15.39 2.94
C ASP A 104 23.12 -14.84 4.12
N ASP A 105 24.36 -15.33 4.28
CA ASP A 105 25.25 -14.96 5.39
C ASP A 105 25.58 -13.45 5.44
N LYS A 106 25.27 -12.70 4.37
CA LYS A 106 25.62 -11.28 4.23
C LYS A 106 24.44 -10.35 4.42
N ILE A 107 23.26 -10.77 3.98
CA ILE A 107 22.06 -9.92 3.98
C ILE A 107 21.05 -10.36 5.04
N GLY A 108 21.08 -11.57 5.50
CA GLY A 108 20.18 -12.10 6.51
C GLY A 108 19.73 -13.53 6.25
N ASP A 109 19.20 -14.14 7.27
CA ASP A 109 18.90 -15.57 7.33
C ASP A 109 17.59 -16.00 6.63
N GLY A 110 17.10 -15.27 5.69
CA GLY A 110 15.90 -15.62 4.93
C GLY A 110 15.01 -14.41 4.66
N GLY A 111 15.53 -13.24 4.87
CA GLY A 111 14.86 -11.96 4.64
C GLY A 111 15.92 -10.90 4.59
N GLY A 112 15.65 -9.82 5.27
CA GLY A 112 16.55 -8.69 5.38
C GLY A 112 15.90 -7.40 4.94
N MET A 113 16.69 -6.34 4.99
CA MET A 113 16.23 -5.01 4.64
C MET A 113 17.40 -4.19 4.06
N THR A 114 17.10 -3.37 3.08
CA THR A 114 18.06 -2.41 2.49
C THR A 114 17.65 -1.00 2.81
N ALA A 115 18.58 -0.16 3.30
CA ALA A 115 18.37 1.25 3.57
C ALA A 115 19.19 2.13 2.63
N PHE A 116 18.63 3.29 2.21
CA PHE A 116 19.31 4.28 1.37
C PHE A 116 18.75 5.68 1.56
N LEU A 117 19.58 6.68 1.33
CA LEU A 117 19.19 8.08 1.48
C LEU A 117 18.68 8.63 0.15
N LEU A 118 17.52 9.31 0.17
CA LEU A 118 16.91 9.95 -0.99
C LEU A 118 17.08 11.46 -0.96
N GLY A 119 17.34 12.02 -2.13
CA GLY A 119 17.24 13.44 -2.43
C GLY A 119 16.19 13.72 -3.48
N ARG A 120 15.73 14.97 -3.55
CA ARG A 120 14.80 15.46 -4.56
C ARG A 120 15.42 16.57 -5.37
N ASN A 121 15.43 16.42 -6.69
CA ASN A 121 15.91 17.45 -7.60
C ASN A 121 14.92 18.63 -7.64
N PRO A 122 15.32 19.85 -7.21
CA PRO A 122 14.40 20.97 -7.10
C PRO A 122 13.94 21.54 -8.46
N SER A 123 14.49 21.06 -9.58
CA SER A 123 14.14 21.56 -10.92
C SER A 123 13.06 20.73 -11.62
N ASN A 124 12.89 19.46 -11.25
CA ASN A 124 11.97 18.53 -11.90
C ASN A 124 11.30 17.54 -10.96
N ASP A 125 11.50 17.68 -9.63
CA ASP A 125 10.99 16.83 -8.57
C ASP A 125 11.42 15.34 -8.64
N GLU A 126 12.30 14.95 -9.55
CA GLU A 126 12.85 13.60 -9.60
C GLU A 126 13.62 13.25 -8.32
N LEU A 127 13.42 12.02 -7.85
CA LEU A 127 14.19 11.47 -6.73
C LEU A 127 15.54 10.95 -7.20
N TYR A 128 16.52 10.92 -6.31
CA TYR A 128 17.82 10.29 -6.55
C TYR A 128 18.39 9.74 -5.25
N VAL A 129 19.19 8.67 -5.36
CA VAL A 129 19.90 8.09 -4.23
C VAL A 129 21.16 8.92 -3.95
N ILE A 130 21.38 9.24 -2.69
CA ILE A 130 22.53 10.04 -2.24
C ILE A 130 23.56 9.10 -1.60
N PRO A 131 24.77 8.93 -2.19
CA PRO A 131 25.82 8.14 -1.59
C PRO A 131 26.16 8.61 -0.17
N GLN A 132 26.30 7.68 0.76
CA GLN A 132 26.61 7.97 2.16
C GLN A 132 27.85 7.24 2.67
N THR A 133 28.40 7.73 3.76
CA THR A 133 29.34 6.97 4.60
C THR A 133 28.74 6.85 6.00
N LEU A 134 28.36 5.64 6.38
CA LEU A 134 27.77 5.35 7.68
C LEU A 134 28.81 5.43 8.81
N THR A 135 28.35 5.54 10.04
CA THR A 135 29.21 5.63 11.23
C THR A 135 30.09 4.39 11.47
N ASP A 136 29.72 3.24 10.92
CA ASP A 136 30.49 2.00 10.98
C ASP A 136 31.54 1.88 9.86
N GLY A 137 31.59 2.86 8.94
CA GLY A 137 32.57 2.95 7.87
C GLY A 137 32.15 2.30 6.55
N ARG A 138 30.94 1.71 6.44
CA ARG A 138 30.35 1.32 5.14
C ARG A 138 30.11 2.56 4.31
N SER A 139 30.37 2.51 3.00
CA SER A 139 30.23 3.66 2.10
C SER A 139 29.67 3.21 0.75
N GLY A 140 28.60 3.84 0.27
CA GLY A 140 27.94 3.51 -0.98
C GLY A 140 26.54 4.14 -1.07
N ASP A 141 25.75 3.59 -2.00
CA ASP A 141 24.38 4.05 -2.28
C ASP A 141 23.34 3.27 -1.44
N PHE A 142 23.50 1.96 -1.33
CA PHE A 142 22.59 1.05 -0.65
C PHE A 142 23.30 0.30 0.47
N PHE A 143 22.62 0.12 1.60
CA PHE A 143 23.18 -0.49 2.80
C PHE A 143 22.29 -1.63 3.29
N ASN A 144 22.86 -2.80 3.50
CA ASN A 144 22.22 -3.86 4.26
C ASN A 144 21.95 -3.40 5.70
N VAL A 145 20.77 -3.63 6.20
CA VAL A 145 20.46 -3.47 7.64
C VAL A 145 21.10 -4.65 8.39
N ASP A 146 21.96 -4.35 9.37
CA ASP A 146 22.64 -5.34 10.21
C ASP A 146 21.73 -5.82 11.34
N PHE A 147 21.24 -7.05 11.26
CA PHE A 147 20.40 -7.70 12.28
C PHE A 147 21.18 -8.47 13.34
N SER A 148 22.49 -8.46 13.33
CA SER A 148 23.32 -9.24 14.28
C SER A 148 23.06 -8.91 15.74
N ALA A 149 22.61 -7.69 16.04
CA ALA A 149 22.24 -7.28 17.41
C ALA A 149 21.04 -8.04 17.97
N VAL A 150 20.12 -8.49 17.11
CA VAL A 150 18.88 -9.18 17.46
C VAL A 150 18.90 -10.68 17.12
N GLY A 151 20.04 -11.19 16.64
CA GLY A 151 20.27 -12.59 16.34
C GLY A 151 19.72 -13.06 15.00
N GLU A 152 19.53 -12.16 14.05
CA GLU A 152 19.04 -12.40 12.71
C GLU A 152 17.56 -12.08 12.48
N THR A 153 17.16 -12.10 11.21
CA THR A 153 15.79 -11.83 10.77
C THR A 153 15.41 -12.80 9.65
N GLY A 154 14.14 -12.86 9.32
CA GLY A 154 13.67 -13.70 8.22
C GLY A 154 12.27 -13.35 7.77
N MET A 155 12.02 -13.51 6.45
CA MET A 155 10.76 -13.24 5.79
C MET A 155 10.20 -11.87 6.19
N ASN A 156 10.97 -10.84 5.88
CA ASN A 156 10.60 -9.46 6.17
C ASN A 156 9.59 -8.98 5.12
N CYS A 157 8.33 -9.01 5.49
CA CYS A 157 7.21 -8.66 4.65
C CYS A 157 6.78 -7.22 4.91
N GLY A 158 5.66 -6.99 5.55
CA GLY A 158 5.17 -5.67 5.91
C GLY A 158 5.98 -4.94 6.98
N GLY A 159 5.37 -3.97 7.64
CA GLY A 159 6.07 -3.21 8.68
C GLY A 159 5.27 -2.06 9.26
N ILE A 160 5.93 -1.24 10.05
CA ILE A 160 5.39 -0.01 10.62
C ILE A 160 6.26 1.16 10.20
N ASN A 161 5.66 2.17 9.61
CA ASN A 161 6.24 3.49 9.41
C ASN A 161 5.52 4.48 10.33
N SER A 162 6.16 4.87 11.43
CA SER A 162 5.55 5.80 12.39
C SER A 162 5.36 7.19 11.79
N ASN A 163 4.11 7.60 11.63
CA ASN A 163 3.75 8.96 11.20
C ASN A 163 4.05 10.04 12.26
N VAL A 164 4.44 9.64 13.48
CA VAL A 164 4.68 10.56 14.60
C VAL A 164 6.15 10.97 14.69
N ASP A 165 7.06 9.99 14.59
CA ASP A 165 8.51 10.21 14.80
C ASP A 165 9.40 9.59 13.73
N GLY A 166 8.81 8.97 12.69
CA GLY A 166 9.53 8.40 11.56
C GLY A 166 10.31 7.11 11.87
N ARG A 167 10.04 6.49 13.04
CA ARG A 167 10.63 5.17 13.35
C ARG A 167 10.04 4.08 12.45
N ILE A 168 10.87 3.08 12.21
CA ILE A 168 10.56 1.95 11.35
C ILE A 168 10.65 0.67 12.18
N TRP A 169 9.66 -0.21 12.00
CA TRP A 169 9.73 -1.62 12.36
C TRP A 169 9.50 -2.46 11.11
N THR A 170 10.30 -3.47 10.92
CA THR A 170 10.05 -4.52 9.93
C THR A 170 9.31 -5.68 10.58
N ALA A 171 8.34 -6.24 9.88
CA ALA A 171 7.56 -7.38 10.31
C ALA A 171 8.22 -8.69 9.85
N GLU A 172 8.32 -9.66 10.73
CA GLU A 172 8.74 -11.02 10.39
C GLU A 172 7.50 -11.89 10.24
N GLU A 173 7.13 -12.18 9.01
CA GLU A 173 5.81 -12.74 8.66
C GLU A 173 5.78 -14.26 8.63
N TRP A 174 6.80 -14.98 8.88
CA TRP A 174 6.79 -16.44 8.74
C TRP A 174 5.48 -17.10 9.26
N PHE A 175 4.55 -17.41 8.36
CA PHE A 175 3.15 -17.74 8.65
C PHE A 175 2.90 -19.21 9.04
N ARG A 176 3.90 -20.06 9.16
CA ARG A 176 3.71 -21.44 9.61
C ARG A 176 3.80 -21.51 11.11
N THR A 177 2.70 -21.90 11.76
CA THR A 177 2.55 -21.96 13.20
C THR A 177 3.63 -22.79 13.92
N ASN A 178 4.22 -23.75 13.23
CA ASN A 178 5.32 -24.54 13.75
C ASN A 178 6.70 -23.96 13.40
N ASN A 179 6.77 -22.79 12.77
CA ASN A 179 7.98 -22.09 12.36
C ASN A 179 9.05 -23.07 11.85
N GLU A 180 8.64 -23.79 10.85
CA GLU A 180 9.56 -24.61 10.11
C GLU A 180 10.63 -23.71 9.53
N SER A 181 11.83 -24.21 9.41
CA SER A 181 12.99 -23.43 9.06
C SER A 181 12.73 -22.49 7.88
N ILE A 182 13.05 -21.24 8.06
CA ILE A 182 13.22 -20.25 7.01
C ILE A 182 14.48 -20.49 6.18
N TYR A 183 15.31 -21.45 6.58
CA TYR A 183 16.54 -21.81 5.91
C TYR A 183 16.30 -22.74 4.72
N GLU A 184 17.23 -22.69 3.77
CA GLU A 184 17.28 -23.60 2.62
C GLU A 184 15.97 -23.68 1.82
N GLY A 185 15.31 -22.56 1.62
CA GLY A 185 14.10 -22.49 0.82
C GLY A 185 12.87 -23.08 1.50
N GLY A 186 12.80 -22.99 2.83
CA GLY A 186 11.61 -23.41 3.58
C GLY A 186 11.36 -24.90 3.57
N ASN A 187 12.39 -25.71 3.71
CA ASN A 187 12.31 -27.19 3.66
C ASN A 187 11.57 -27.85 4.82
N GLY A 188 10.89 -27.11 5.66
CA GLY A 188 10.16 -27.63 6.79
C GLY A 188 11.06 -28.10 7.95
N VAL A 189 12.31 -27.69 8.00
CA VAL A 189 13.26 -28.06 9.06
C VAL A 189 13.41 -26.89 10.03
N ARG A 190 13.00 -27.07 11.29
CA ARG A 190 13.21 -26.09 12.37
C ARG A 190 14.69 -26.01 12.74
N ASP A 191 15.22 -24.80 12.83
CA ASP A 191 16.51 -24.60 13.49
C ASP A 191 16.31 -24.61 15.01
N THR A 192 16.65 -25.76 15.59
CA THR A 192 16.54 -26.00 17.03
C THR A 192 17.82 -25.68 17.79
N THR A 193 18.81 -25.05 17.15
CA THR A 193 20.02 -24.58 17.85
C THR A 193 19.65 -23.49 18.86
N ASP A 194 20.39 -23.44 19.95
CA ASP A 194 20.16 -22.48 21.02
C ASP A 194 20.53 -21.06 20.61
N TYR A 195 19.62 -20.12 20.83
CA TYR A 195 19.87 -18.70 20.77
C TYR A 195 19.59 -18.06 22.13
N THR A 196 20.53 -17.27 22.63
CA THR A 196 20.35 -16.53 23.89
C THR A 196 20.08 -15.06 23.58
N ILE A 197 18.92 -14.55 24.03
CA ILE A 197 18.47 -13.17 23.83
C ILE A 197 19.40 -12.22 24.59
N LYS A 198 19.82 -11.15 23.91
CA LYS A 198 20.78 -10.19 24.44
C LYS A 198 20.11 -9.20 25.42
N TYR A 199 20.87 -8.69 26.37
CA TYR A 199 20.41 -7.76 27.42
C TYR A 199 19.88 -6.41 26.90
N THR A 200 20.13 -6.07 25.64
CA THR A 200 19.65 -4.82 25.03
C THR A 200 18.20 -4.87 24.62
N GLN A 201 17.52 -5.99 24.85
CA GLN A 201 16.12 -6.20 24.48
C GLN A 201 15.20 -6.00 25.71
N PHE A 202 14.17 -6.82 25.91
CA PHE A 202 13.21 -6.66 27.01
C PHE A 202 13.60 -7.48 28.23
N GLU A 203 13.40 -6.93 29.45
CA GLU A 203 13.80 -7.57 30.70
C GLU A 203 13.26 -9.01 30.82
N MET A 204 11.97 -9.23 30.51
CA MET A 204 11.34 -10.55 30.58
C MET A 204 11.93 -11.58 29.59
N ALA A 205 12.54 -11.11 28.50
CA ALA A 205 13.15 -11.96 27.47
C ALA A 205 14.68 -12.03 27.59
N ASN A 206 15.31 -11.08 28.28
CA ASN A 206 16.77 -10.98 28.37
C ASN A 206 17.38 -12.24 29.00
N PHE A 207 18.42 -12.74 28.35
CA PHE A 207 19.16 -13.95 28.74
C PHE A 207 18.34 -15.26 28.69
N GLN A 208 17.10 -15.21 28.21
CA GLN A 208 16.36 -16.44 27.90
C GLN A 208 17.05 -17.15 26.74
N THR A 209 17.15 -18.47 26.84
CA THR A 209 17.66 -19.32 25.76
C THR A 209 16.49 -20.06 25.14
N ILE A 210 16.32 -19.85 23.84
CA ILE A 210 15.24 -20.41 23.03
C ILE A 210 15.84 -21.12 21.80
N PRO A 211 15.12 -22.05 21.19
CA PRO A 211 15.46 -22.52 19.84
C PRO A 211 15.45 -21.35 18.85
N LYS A 212 16.41 -21.30 17.95
CA LYS A 212 16.58 -20.17 17.01
C LYS A 212 15.30 -19.89 16.20
N TYR A 213 14.54 -20.93 15.81
CA TYR A 213 13.28 -20.74 15.10
C TYR A 213 12.22 -19.93 15.89
N GLN A 214 12.31 -19.85 17.21
CA GLN A 214 11.43 -19.02 18.04
C GLN A 214 11.87 -17.57 18.12
N ASN A 215 13.05 -17.23 17.59
CA ASN A 215 13.52 -15.85 17.48
C ASN A 215 13.02 -15.14 16.22
N PHE A 216 12.07 -15.72 15.50
CA PHE A 216 11.39 -15.13 14.33
C PHE A 216 9.90 -14.93 14.62
N ASN A 217 9.22 -14.20 13.77
CA ASN A 217 7.83 -13.75 13.95
C ASN A 217 7.69 -12.64 15.01
N TRP A 218 8.58 -11.68 14.94
CA TRP A 218 8.54 -10.48 15.79
C TRP A 218 8.54 -9.22 14.94
N MET A 219 8.04 -8.12 15.50
CA MET A 219 8.33 -6.79 14.97
C MET A 219 9.74 -6.37 15.38
N VAL A 220 10.53 -5.88 14.44
CA VAL A 220 11.93 -5.51 14.68
C VAL A 220 12.13 -4.02 14.41
N GLU A 221 12.47 -3.26 15.45
CA GLU A 221 12.80 -1.83 15.34
C GLU A 221 14.12 -1.64 14.60
N ILE A 222 14.13 -0.72 13.64
CA ILE A 222 15.25 -0.43 12.74
C ILE A 222 15.68 1.01 12.89
N ASP A 223 16.97 1.26 12.88
CA ASP A 223 17.57 2.58 12.62
C ASP A 223 18.08 2.63 11.16
N PRO A 224 17.33 3.25 10.25
CA PRO A 224 17.74 3.32 8.84
C PRO A 224 18.99 4.17 8.60
N ARG A 225 19.24 5.17 9.47
CA ARG A 225 20.42 6.05 9.39
C ARG A 225 21.72 5.33 9.68
N ALA A 226 21.65 4.36 10.58
CA ALA A 226 22.77 3.48 10.90
C ALA A 226 22.75 2.18 10.08
N ALA A 227 21.67 1.92 9.36
CA ALA A 227 21.36 0.65 8.71
C ALA A 227 21.56 -0.53 9.68
N LYS A 228 20.85 -0.52 10.81
CA LYS A 228 20.96 -1.51 11.89
C LYS A 228 19.62 -1.78 12.57
N ALA A 229 19.41 -3.04 12.94
CA ALA A 229 18.35 -3.41 13.86
C ALA A 229 18.65 -2.91 15.28
N VAL A 230 17.62 -2.42 15.96
CA VAL A 230 17.70 -1.92 17.34
C VAL A 230 17.29 -3.01 18.32
N ARG A 231 16.08 -3.56 18.16
CA ARG A 231 15.53 -4.62 19.03
C ARG A 231 14.37 -5.36 18.37
N LYS A 232 14.09 -6.56 18.83
CA LYS A 232 12.83 -7.26 18.59
C LYS A 232 11.83 -6.92 19.68
N GLN A 233 10.58 -6.66 19.33
CA GLN A 233 9.51 -6.28 20.24
C GLN A 233 8.85 -7.53 20.87
N TYR A 234 9.57 -8.21 21.77
CA TYR A 234 9.07 -9.44 22.42
C TYR A 234 7.81 -9.21 23.24
N ASN A 235 7.62 -8.00 23.76
CA ASN A 235 6.44 -7.62 24.54
C ASN A 235 5.16 -7.42 23.71
N TRP A 236 5.25 -7.47 22.35
CA TRP A 236 4.09 -7.36 21.47
C TRP A 236 3.48 -8.72 21.09
N GLY A 237 4.12 -9.81 21.53
CA GLY A 237 3.72 -11.18 21.23
C GLY A 237 4.31 -11.68 19.92
N ARG A 238 4.48 -13.01 19.83
CA ARG A 238 5.02 -13.70 18.66
C ARG A 238 3.89 -14.16 17.76
N GLN A 239 3.81 -13.57 16.57
CA GLN A 239 2.83 -13.93 15.54
C GLN A 239 3.40 -13.62 14.16
N PRO A 240 2.84 -14.17 13.06
CA PRO A 240 3.28 -13.82 11.71
C PRO A 240 2.82 -12.39 11.39
N PHE A 241 3.60 -11.43 11.83
CA PHE A 241 3.29 -10.02 11.62
C PHE A 241 3.40 -9.67 10.15
N GLU A 242 2.40 -8.91 9.69
CA GLU A 242 2.41 -8.30 8.36
C GLU A 242 2.61 -6.80 8.47
N GLY A 243 1.74 -6.11 9.15
CA GLY A 243 1.84 -4.67 9.28
C GLY A 243 1.31 -4.13 10.60
N GLY A 244 1.50 -2.82 10.76
CA GLY A 244 0.99 -2.10 11.91
C GLY A 244 1.10 -0.59 11.78
N THR A 245 0.58 0.13 12.76
CA THR A 245 0.61 1.59 12.81
C THR A 245 0.73 2.12 14.22
N VAL A 246 1.46 3.24 14.37
CA VAL A 246 1.54 3.98 15.63
C VAL A 246 0.47 5.07 15.63
N ALA A 247 -0.37 5.10 16.65
CA ALA A 247 -1.40 6.11 16.80
C ALA A 247 -0.82 7.50 17.13
N ASN A 248 -1.66 8.52 16.97
CA ASN A 248 -1.25 9.93 17.16
C ASN A 248 -0.77 10.26 18.59
N ASP A 249 -1.12 9.42 19.56
CA ASP A 249 -0.69 9.55 20.95
C ASP A 249 0.80 9.14 21.18
N ASN A 250 1.41 8.53 20.16
CA ASN A 250 2.75 7.93 20.22
C ASN A 250 2.91 6.90 21.35
N GLN A 251 1.80 6.25 21.73
CA GLN A 251 1.75 5.20 22.78
C GLN A 251 1.09 3.94 22.28
N THR A 252 0.02 4.10 21.50
CA THR A 252 -0.78 2.97 20.99
C THR A 252 -0.22 2.49 19.66
N VAL A 253 0.03 1.18 19.57
CA VAL A 253 0.40 0.51 18.32
C VAL A 253 -0.67 -0.52 17.98
N TYR A 254 -1.22 -0.46 16.77
CA TYR A 254 -2.15 -1.45 16.24
C TYR A 254 -1.43 -2.32 15.23
N MET A 255 -1.70 -3.63 15.22
CA MET A 255 -0.98 -4.60 14.41
C MET A 255 -1.90 -5.68 13.86
N GLY A 256 -1.60 -6.14 12.65
CA GLY A 256 -2.18 -7.29 11.99
C GLY A 256 -1.22 -8.47 11.93
N ALA A 257 -1.76 -9.64 11.63
CA ALA A 257 -0.98 -10.85 11.42
C ALA A 257 -1.55 -11.64 10.25
N ASP A 258 -0.71 -11.96 9.25
CA ASP A 258 -1.12 -12.83 8.14
C ASP A 258 -1.22 -14.28 8.62
N ALA A 259 -2.41 -14.61 9.04
CA ALA A 259 -2.77 -15.97 9.42
C ALA A 259 -4.26 -16.22 9.19
N THR A 260 -4.62 -17.49 9.14
CA THR A 260 -6.02 -17.92 9.14
C THR A 260 -6.24 -18.88 10.31
N PRO A 261 -6.75 -18.34 11.46
CA PRO A 261 -7.14 -16.96 11.71
C PRO A 261 -5.97 -16.00 11.95
N GLY A 262 -6.11 -14.74 11.50
CA GLY A 262 -5.33 -13.60 11.95
C GLY A 262 -6.00 -12.92 13.15
N PHE A 263 -5.21 -12.25 14.00
CA PHE A 263 -5.73 -11.50 15.15
C PHE A 263 -5.36 -10.03 15.07
N PHE A 264 -6.33 -9.15 15.36
CA PHE A 264 -6.09 -7.74 15.53
C PHE A 264 -5.57 -7.49 16.94
N THR A 265 -4.37 -6.91 17.04
CA THR A 265 -3.67 -6.73 18.30
C THR A 265 -3.33 -5.27 18.56
N LYS A 266 -3.18 -4.92 19.83
CA LYS A 266 -2.82 -3.58 20.28
C LYS A 266 -1.80 -3.66 21.39
N PHE A 267 -0.77 -2.80 21.30
CA PHE A 267 0.13 -2.51 22.41
C PHE A 267 -0.07 -1.06 22.86
N VAL A 268 -0.07 -0.81 24.15
CA VAL A 268 -0.15 0.55 24.73
C VAL A 268 1.05 0.76 25.63
N ALA A 269 1.96 1.64 25.22
CA ALA A 269 3.14 1.99 25.97
C ALA A 269 2.79 2.79 27.24
N ASP A 270 3.52 2.59 28.31
CA ASP A 270 3.36 3.34 29.57
C ASP A 270 3.78 4.81 29.41
N THR A 271 4.74 5.07 28.53
CA THR A 271 5.26 6.40 28.23
C THR A 271 5.25 6.65 26.73
N PRO A 272 4.71 7.80 26.23
CA PRO A 272 4.74 8.12 24.82
C PRO A 272 6.15 8.02 24.21
N GLY A 273 6.27 7.25 23.11
CA GLY A 273 7.51 7.04 22.39
C GLY A 273 8.47 6.01 23.02
N ASP A 274 8.15 5.44 24.18
CA ASP A 274 8.91 4.35 24.78
C ASP A 274 8.12 3.04 24.74
N PHE A 275 8.39 2.21 23.74
CA PHE A 275 7.70 0.93 23.55
C PHE A 275 8.37 -0.24 24.28
N THR A 276 9.26 0.04 25.24
CA THR A 276 9.92 -0.99 26.05
C THR A 276 9.05 -1.48 27.20
N GLU A 277 8.13 -0.65 27.69
CA GLU A 277 7.18 -0.97 28.75
C GLU A 277 5.76 -0.60 28.34
N GLY A 278 4.78 -1.41 28.72
CA GLY A 278 3.37 -1.23 28.37
C GLY A 278 2.60 -2.52 28.38
N THR A 279 1.37 -2.49 27.88
CA THR A 279 0.42 -3.61 27.94
C THR A 279 -0.03 -4.04 26.55
N THR A 280 -0.11 -5.34 26.34
CA THR A 280 -0.55 -5.96 25.07
C THR A 280 -1.97 -6.48 25.19
N TYR A 281 -2.74 -6.30 24.11
CA TYR A 281 -4.16 -6.66 24.03
C TYR A 281 -4.47 -7.37 22.72
N VAL A 282 -5.53 -8.20 22.76
CA VAL A 282 -6.19 -8.73 21.56
C VAL A 282 -7.62 -8.20 21.44
N TYR A 283 -8.08 -8.02 20.22
CA TYR A 283 -9.43 -7.54 19.94
C TYR A 283 -10.46 -8.66 20.10
N LYS A 284 -11.60 -8.34 20.74
CA LYS A 284 -12.76 -9.22 20.92
C LYS A 284 -14.06 -8.41 20.78
N HIS A 285 -14.76 -8.54 19.67
CA HIS A 285 -15.95 -7.74 19.35
C HIS A 285 -17.13 -7.89 20.33
N ASP A 286 -17.24 -9.01 21.02
CA ASP A 286 -18.34 -9.34 21.93
C ASP A 286 -17.95 -9.26 23.42
N ALA A 287 -16.89 -8.54 23.75
CA ALA A 287 -16.38 -8.44 25.13
C ALA A 287 -17.38 -7.81 26.14
N GLY A 288 -18.46 -7.19 25.67
CA GLY A 288 -19.50 -6.58 26.52
C GLY A 288 -19.10 -5.26 27.16
N GLY A 289 -18.09 -4.61 26.63
CA GLY A 289 -17.54 -3.34 27.10
C GLY A 289 -16.38 -2.89 26.22
N ASP A 290 -15.19 -2.65 26.81
CA ASP A 290 -13.96 -2.43 26.06
C ASP A 290 -13.65 -3.70 25.23
N PRO A 291 -13.48 -3.60 23.90
CA PRO A 291 -13.24 -4.77 23.05
C PRO A 291 -11.81 -5.32 23.18
N TRP A 292 -10.98 -4.74 24.02
CA TRP A 292 -9.58 -5.12 24.17
C TRP A 292 -9.37 -5.98 25.40
N VAL A 293 -8.92 -7.22 25.19
CA VAL A 293 -8.60 -8.19 26.25
C VAL A 293 -7.09 -8.20 26.44
N GLU A 294 -6.66 -7.93 27.66
CA GLU A 294 -5.26 -7.90 28.05
C GLU A 294 -4.64 -9.30 27.99
N ILE A 295 -3.43 -9.39 27.45
CA ILE A 295 -2.55 -10.56 27.51
C ILE A 295 -1.32 -10.19 28.35
N ASP A 296 -1.01 -11.01 29.33
CA ASP A 296 0.14 -10.84 30.22
C ASP A 296 1.46 -10.91 29.43
N ASN A 297 1.98 -9.75 29.05
CA ASN A 297 3.20 -9.62 28.25
C ASN A 297 4.48 -9.53 29.09
N GLU A 298 4.39 -9.65 30.42
CA GLU A 298 5.55 -9.86 31.29
C GLU A 298 5.97 -11.34 31.33
N ASP A 299 5.08 -12.26 30.96
CA ASP A 299 5.39 -13.68 30.83
C ASP A 299 5.89 -13.99 29.41
N PHE A 300 7.20 -14.17 29.28
CA PHE A 300 7.82 -14.48 27.99
C PHE A 300 7.28 -15.78 27.35
N THR A 301 6.84 -16.76 28.14
CA THR A 301 6.25 -17.99 27.61
C THR A 301 4.92 -17.73 26.92
N LYS A 302 4.11 -16.81 27.45
CA LYS A 302 2.87 -16.38 26.81
C LYS A 302 3.16 -15.62 25.52
N MET A 303 4.16 -14.75 25.53
CA MET A 303 4.58 -14.03 24.33
C MET A 303 5.10 -14.95 23.23
N LEU A 304 5.81 -16.03 23.58
CA LEU A 304 6.24 -17.05 22.62
C LEU A 304 5.07 -17.84 22.01
N ASN A 305 3.98 -18.02 22.76
CA ASN A 305 2.79 -18.77 22.35
C ASN A 305 1.58 -17.84 22.19
N PHE A 306 1.80 -16.64 21.70
CA PHE A 306 0.81 -15.56 21.68
C PHE A 306 -0.48 -15.94 20.95
N GLY A 307 -0.41 -16.69 19.85
CA GLY A 307 -1.61 -17.19 19.15
C GLY A 307 -2.52 -18.03 20.03
N ASP A 308 -1.97 -18.97 20.81
CA ASP A 308 -2.75 -19.81 21.73
C ASP A 308 -3.36 -18.98 22.88
N GLU A 309 -2.63 -17.97 23.36
CA GLU A 309 -3.13 -17.03 24.37
C GLU A 309 -4.27 -16.16 23.82
N ALA A 310 -4.17 -15.69 22.58
CA ALA A 310 -5.21 -14.94 21.89
C ALA A 310 -6.49 -15.78 21.74
N VAL A 311 -6.37 -17.02 21.29
CA VAL A 311 -7.49 -17.97 21.18
C VAL A 311 -8.13 -18.18 22.56
N SER A 312 -7.33 -18.45 23.60
CA SER A 312 -7.81 -18.67 24.97
C SER A 312 -8.52 -17.44 25.56
N ALA A 313 -8.10 -16.22 25.16
CA ALA A 313 -8.75 -14.96 25.52
C ALA A 313 -10.08 -14.76 24.78
N GLY A 314 -10.35 -15.54 23.75
CA GLY A 314 -11.53 -15.44 22.90
C GLY A 314 -11.40 -14.33 21.87
N ALA A 315 -10.22 -14.12 21.32
CA ALA A 315 -9.96 -13.11 20.29
C ALA A 315 -10.87 -13.29 19.07
N THR A 316 -11.16 -12.18 18.38
CA THR A 316 -11.89 -12.19 17.13
C THR A 316 -11.00 -12.68 16.00
N MET A 317 -11.48 -13.68 15.26
CA MET A 317 -10.81 -14.26 14.10
C MET A 317 -11.10 -13.46 12.83
N PHE A 318 -10.05 -13.10 12.12
CA PHE A 318 -10.06 -12.50 10.80
C PHE A 318 -9.37 -13.44 9.78
N ASN A 319 -9.57 -13.18 8.49
CA ASN A 319 -9.08 -14.02 7.40
C ASN A 319 -7.89 -13.35 6.70
N ARG A 320 -6.66 -13.58 7.19
CA ARG A 320 -5.43 -12.91 6.73
C ARG A 320 -5.52 -11.40 6.97
N LEU A 321 -5.30 -10.99 8.22
CA LEU A 321 -5.29 -9.57 8.59
C LEU A 321 -3.88 -9.03 8.41
N GLU A 322 -3.65 -8.31 7.32
CA GLU A 322 -2.30 -7.98 6.88
C GLU A 322 -1.89 -6.55 7.27
N TRP A 323 -1.99 -5.58 6.37
CA TRP A 323 -1.51 -4.25 6.67
C TRP A 323 -2.50 -3.45 7.53
N VAL A 324 -1.92 -2.57 8.36
CA VAL A 324 -2.68 -1.68 9.25
C VAL A 324 -2.16 -0.26 9.11
N THR A 325 -3.06 0.69 8.85
CA THR A 325 -2.73 2.11 8.79
C THR A 325 -3.72 2.94 9.62
N ILE A 326 -3.38 4.19 9.89
CA ILE A 326 -4.23 5.12 10.63
C ILE A 326 -4.43 6.41 9.86
N ASP A 327 -5.67 6.87 9.80
CA ASP A 327 -5.92 8.27 9.42
C ASP A 327 -5.60 9.19 10.59
N LYS A 328 -4.47 9.88 10.50
CA LYS A 328 -4.02 10.82 11.55
C LYS A 328 -4.99 11.97 11.83
N THR A 329 -5.92 12.25 10.91
CA THR A 329 -6.92 13.33 11.06
C THR A 329 -8.08 12.89 11.93
N THR A 330 -8.57 11.67 11.75
CA THR A 330 -9.73 11.13 12.47
C THR A 330 -9.36 10.20 13.62
N GLY A 331 -8.18 9.61 13.58
CA GLY A 331 -7.72 8.57 14.52
C GLY A 331 -8.33 7.19 14.23
N LYS A 332 -9.11 7.04 13.16
CA LYS A 332 -9.61 5.73 12.73
C LYS A 332 -8.49 4.89 12.15
N VAL A 333 -8.55 3.60 12.42
CA VAL A 333 -7.58 2.61 11.96
C VAL A 333 -8.20 1.80 10.83
N TYR A 334 -7.43 1.61 9.77
CA TYR A 334 -7.82 0.81 8.62
C TYR A 334 -6.89 -0.38 8.51
N MET A 335 -7.43 -1.52 8.08
CA MET A 335 -6.67 -2.74 7.93
C MET A 335 -7.18 -3.55 6.75
N THR A 336 -6.29 -4.21 6.06
CA THR A 336 -6.64 -5.16 5.01
C THR A 336 -6.93 -6.51 5.62
N GLU A 337 -8.00 -7.12 5.18
CA GLU A 337 -8.31 -8.52 5.37
C GLU A 337 -8.28 -9.16 3.99
N THR A 338 -7.11 -9.70 3.63
CA THR A 338 -6.78 -10.13 2.27
C THR A 338 -7.65 -11.29 1.81
N GLY A 339 -8.08 -12.10 2.76
CA GLY A 339 -9.01 -13.19 2.49
C GLY A 339 -8.31 -14.46 2.01
N ARG A 340 -9.02 -15.55 2.16
CA ARG A 340 -8.61 -16.87 1.69
C ARG A 340 -9.84 -17.64 1.24
N ASP A 341 -9.72 -18.36 0.14
CA ASP A 341 -10.84 -19.05 -0.52
C ASP A 341 -11.68 -19.90 0.45
N ASN A 342 -11.05 -20.69 1.29
CA ASN A 342 -11.74 -21.50 2.29
C ASN A 342 -11.00 -21.50 3.63
N PRO A 343 -11.38 -20.62 4.56
CA PRO A 343 -10.77 -20.53 5.87
C PRO A 343 -11.28 -21.59 6.88
N ALA A 344 -12.40 -22.25 6.62
CA ALA A 344 -13.17 -23.05 7.57
C ALA A 344 -12.33 -24.12 8.30
N GLY A 345 -11.48 -24.84 7.58
CA GLY A 345 -10.66 -25.90 8.15
C GLY A 345 -9.62 -25.42 9.17
N SER A 346 -9.21 -24.15 9.08
CA SER A 346 -8.32 -23.53 10.07
C SER A 346 -9.10 -22.92 11.23
N TRP A 347 -10.32 -22.45 10.99
CA TRP A 347 -11.12 -21.71 11.98
C TRP A 347 -11.91 -22.58 12.94
N GLU A 348 -12.34 -23.78 12.52
CA GLU A 348 -13.18 -24.66 13.33
C GLU A 348 -12.48 -25.06 14.64
N GLY A 349 -11.19 -25.36 14.59
CA GLY A 349 -10.38 -25.70 15.75
C GLY A 349 -10.26 -24.55 16.73
N GLU A 350 -9.88 -23.38 16.24
CA GLU A 350 -9.68 -22.17 17.04
C GLU A 350 -11.00 -21.68 17.69
N ALA A 351 -12.11 -21.80 16.96
CA ALA A 351 -13.44 -21.51 17.52
C ALA A 351 -13.84 -22.50 18.63
N ALA A 352 -13.47 -23.77 18.49
CA ALA A 352 -13.73 -24.77 19.53
C ALA A 352 -12.89 -24.53 20.80
N ASP A 353 -11.71 -23.92 20.66
CA ASP A 353 -10.79 -23.58 21.74
C ASP A 353 -11.06 -22.19 22.36
N GLY A 354 -11.99 -21.41 21.82
CA GLY A 354 -12.52 -20.21 22.45
C GLY A 354 -12.52 -18.93 21.63
N ALA A 355 -11.83 -18.87 20.50
CA ALA A 355 -11.86 -17.71 19.59
C ALA A 355 -13.25 -17.49 18.98
N VAL A 356 -13.55 -16.28 18.54
CA VAL A 356 -14.87 -15.92 18.01
C VAL A 356 -14.77 -15.40 16.56
N TYR A 357 -15.75 -15.75 15.73
CA TYR A 357 -15.79 -15.27 14.35
C TYR A 357 -16.12 -13.77 14.29
N ALA A 358 -15.48 -13.04 13.39
CA ALA A 358 -15.83 -11.66 13.15
C ALA A 358 -17.29 -11.54 12.63
N PRO A 359 -18.03 -10.46 13.02
CA PRO A 359 -19.45 -10.32 12.67
C PRO A 359 -19.72 -10.35 11.16
N HIS A 360 -18.85 -9.78 10.34
CA HIS A 360 -19.01 -9.78 8.89
C HIS A 360 -18.88 -11.17 8.26
N HIS A 361 -18.06 -12.06 8.84
CA HIS A 361 -17.98 -13.47 8.42
C HIS A 361 -19.22 -14.26 8.81
N ILE A 362 -19.81 -13.99 9.97
CA ILE A 362 -21.09 -14.60 10.38
C ILE A 362 -22.21 -14.16 9.42
N GLN A 363 -22.22 -12.87 9.05
CA GLN A 363 -23.20 -12.35 8.10
C GLN A 363 -23.00 -12.97 6.70
N ARG A 364 -21.77 -13.03 6.21
CA ARG A 364 -21.43 -13.65 4.92
C ARG A 364 -21.85 -15.13 4.86
N ALA A 365 -21.57 -15.89 5.90
CA ALA A 365 -22.02 -17.29 5.98
C ALA A 365 -23.55 -17.40 5.91
N THR A 366 -24.27 -16.49 6.55
CA THR A 366 -25.73 -16.41 6.46
C THR A 366 -26.19 -16.12 5.03
N ASP A 367 -25.55 -15.17 4.35
CA ASP A 367 -25.89 -14.77 2.97
C ASP A 367 -25.58 -15.89 1.96
N GLN A 368 -24.54 -16.69 2.21
CA GLN A 368 -24.21 -17.90 1.43
C GLN A 368 -25.14 -19.08 1.76
N GLY A 369 -25.91 -19.02 2.84
CA GLY A 369 -26.81 -20.09 3.27
C GLY A 369 -26.11 -21.30 3.90
N VAL A 370 -24.87 -21.11 4.41
CA VAL A 370 -24.10 -22.12 5.13
C VAL A 370 -24.30 -22.00 6.64
N SER A 371 -23.87 -23.00 7.40
CA SER A 371 -24.15 -23.08 8.86
C SER A 371 -23.35 -22.09 9.68
N GLY A 372 -22.25 -21.57 9.15
CA GLY A 372 -21.35 -20.59 9.79
C GLY A 372 -20.01 -20.51 9.06
N PRO A 373 -19.10 -19.65 9.50
CA PRO A 373 -17.77 -19.51 8.88
C PRO A 373 -16.89 -20.76 8.98
N GLY A 374 -17.17 -21.69 9.92
CA GLY A 374 -16.53 -22.99 10.03
C GLY A 374 -17.12 -24.06 9.11
N ASP A 375 -18.13 -23.75 8.27
CA ASP A 375 -18.69 -24.67 7.29
C ASP A 375 -17.74 -24.88 6.12
N ALA A 376 -17.56 -26.13 5.70
CA ALA A 376 -16.65 -26.48 4.61
C ALA A 376 -17.01 -25.82 3.27
N ASP A 377 -18.27 -25.42 3.09
CA ASP A 377 -18.76 -24.71 1.91
C ASP A 377 -18.71 -23.18 2.06
N TYR A 378 -18.20 -22.65 3.18
CA TYR A 378 -17.97 -21.22 3.38
C TYR A 378 -16.81 -20.74 2.50
N TRP A 379 -16.97 -19.57 1.87
CA TRP A 379 -15.92 -18.96 1.04
C TRP A 379 -15.77 -17.45 1.30
N ASP A 380 -14.54 -16.95 1.08
CA ASP A 380 -14.16 -15.55 1.23
C ASP A 380 -13.03 -15.19 0.26
N TYR A 381 -13.37 -14.95 -1.02
CA TYR A 381 -12.41 -14.97 -2.13
C TYR A 381 -11.60 -13.69 -2.32
N TYR A 382 -12.20 -12.52 -2.07
CA TYR A 382 -11.62 -11.25 -2.55
C TYR A 382 -11.14 -10.33 -1.43
N GLY A 383 -11.38 -10.68 -0.19
CA GLY A 383 -11.00 -9.85 0.94
C GLY A 383 -11.70 -8.51 1.00
N ARG A 384 -11.16 -7.59 1.77
CA ARG A 384 -11.72 -6.25 2.00
C ARG A 384 -10.77 -5.34 2.76
N VAL A 385 -11.10 -4.04 2.80
CA VAL A 385 -10.56 -3.10 3.77
C VAL A 385 -11.55 -2.96 4.92
N LEU A 386 -11.07 -3.09 6.16
CA LEU A 386 -11.83 -2.90 7.39
C LEU A 386 -11.50 -1.54 8.02
N GLU A 387 -12.47 -0.94 8.73
CA GLU A 387 -12.30 0.26 9.55
C GLU A 387 -12.54 -0.10 11.01
N TYR A 388 -11.58 0.19 11.88
CA TYR A 388 -11.77 0.19 13.34
C TYR A 388 -11.91 1.63 13.84
N ASP A 389 -13.01 1.91 14.54
CA ASP A 389 -13.24 3.20 15.18
C ASP A 389 -12.92 3.11 16.68
N PRO A 390 -11.82 3.74 17.16
CA PRO A 390 -11.46 3.72 18.57
C PRO A 390 -12.50 4.35 19.50
N ALA A 391 -13.39 5.21 18.98
CA ALA A 391 -14.42 5.86 19.78
C ALA A 391 -15.59 4.91 20.11
N THR A 392 -15.89 3.95 19.25
CA THR A 392 -16.96 2.96 19.45
C THR A 392 -16.42 1.58 19.82
N GLY A 393 -15.17 1.29 19.45
CA GLY A 393 -14.57 -0.03 19.60
C GLY A 393 -15.03 -1.04 18.54
N GLU A 394 -15.70 -0.59 17.47
CA GLU A 394 -16.25 -1.45 16.43
C GLU A 394 -15.32 -1.58 15.23
N VAL A 395 -15.30 -2.76 14.63
CA VAL A 395 -14.68 -3.04 13.33
C VAL A 395 -15.79 -3.25 12.31
N ASN A 396 -15.77 -2.48 11.21
CA ASN A 396 -16.73 -2.54 10.13
C ASN A 396 -16.03 -2.69 8.78
N ILE A 397 -16.74 -3.23 7.78
CA ILE A 397 -16.25 -3.21 6.39
C ILE A 397 -16.24 -1.77 5.90
N TYR A 398 -15.11 -1.33 5.34
CA TYR A 398 -14.96 -0.02 4.71
C TYR A 398 -15.11 -0.12 3.19
N VAL A 399 -14.36 -1.01 2.53
CA VAL A 399 -14.51 -1.34 1.12
C VAL A 399 -14.46 -2.87 0.97
N GLU A 400 -15.48 -3.45 0.36
CA GLU A 400 -15.54 -4.89 0.07
C GLU A 400 -14.82 -5.20 -1.24
N GLY A 401 -14.07 -6.30 -1.30
CA GLY A 401 -13.49 -6.83 -2.52
C GLY A 401 -14.53 -7.41 -3.48
N GLY A 402 -14.17 -7.58 -4.73
CA GLY A 402 -15.03 -8.11 -5.78
C GLY A 402 -15.18 -7.17 -6.98
N PRO A 403 -16.21 -7.31 -7.81
CA PRO A 403 -17.43 -8.13 -7.63
C PRO A 403 -17.17 -9.64 -7.73
N TYR A 404 -17.99 -10.40 -7.03
CA TYR A 404 -17.88 -11.86 -6.99
C TYR A 404 -18.34 -12.53 -8.29
N PHE A 405 -17.56 -13.53 -8.72
CA PHE A 405 -17.85 -14.40 -9.84
C PHE A 405 -17.71 -15.88 -9.41
N GLU A 406 -18.65 -16.74 -9.82
CA GLU A 406 -18.50 -18.19 -9.64
C GLU A 406 -17.44 -18.81 -10.56
N THR A 407 -17.21 -18.18 -11.69
CA THR A 407 -16.22 -18.58 -12.70
C THR A 407 -15.70 -17.33 -13.38
N SER A 408 -14.46 -17.37 -13.87
CA SER A 408 -13.89 -16.23 -14.61
C SER A 408 -14.78 -15.79 -15.76
N PRO A 409 -15.22 -14.53 -15.82
CA PRO A 409 -15.99 -13.99 -16.94
C PRO A 409 -15.10 -13.83 -18.18
N ALA A 410 -15.73 -13.70 -19.36
CA ALA A 410 -15.01 -13.27 -20.54
C ALA A 410 -14.47 -11.85 -20.39
N LEU A 411 -13.40 -11.52 -21.11
CA LEU A 411 -12.74 -10.21 -21.00
C LEU A 411 -13.72 -9.04 -21.24
N ASP A 412 -14.59 -9.15 -22.23
CA ASP A 412 -15.60 -8.13 -22.54
C ASP A 412 -16.65 -7.94 -21.41
N ASP A 413 -16.81 -8.93 -20.55
CA ASP A 413 -17.73 -8.93 -19.41
C ASP A 413 -16.99 -8.70 -18.08
N TYR A 414 -15.65 -8.63 -18.10
CA TYR A 414 -14.85 -8.36 -16.91
C TYR A 414 -15.01 -6.90 -16.48
N PRO A 415 -15.18 -6.60 -15.17
CA PRO A 415 -15.42 -5.23 -14.74
C PRO A 415 -14.16 -4.37 -14.92
N ASN A 416 -14.36 -3.08 -15.15
CA ASN A 416 -13.25 -2.13 -15.25
C ASN A 416 -12.46 -1.97 -13.95
N LYS A 417 -13.05 -2.35 -12.83
CA LYS A 417 -12.43 -2.32 -11.49
C LYS A 417 -12.82 -3.59 -10.76
N HIS A 418 -11.83 -4.24 -10.21
CA HIS A 418 -12.02 -5.47 -9.45
C HIS A 418 -10.98 -5.51 -8.33
N LEU A 419 -11.39 -5.16 -7.11
CA LEU A 419 -10.52 -5.26 -5.95
C LEU A 419 -10.43 -6.71 -5.50
N SER A 420 -9.23 -7.28 -5.51
CA SER A 420 -9.00 -8.66 -5.09
C SER A 420 -7.79 -8.75 -4.17
N ASN A 421 -8.01 -9.36 -3.01
CA ASN A 421 -6.96 -9.62 -2.02
C ASN A 421 -6.17 -8.34 -1.68
N PRO A 422 -6.83 -7.29 -1.15
CA PRO A 422 -6.14 -6.10 -0.71
C PRO A 422 -5.18 -6.46 0.42
N ASP A 423 -3.94 -6.02 0.27
CA ASP A 423 -2.84 -6.33 1.17
C ASP A 423 -2.20 -5.04 1.67
N GLY A 424 -1.26 -4.45 0.90
CA GLY A 424 -0.60 -3.20 1.27
C GLY A 424 -1.59 -2.03 1.45
N LEU A 425 -1.46 -1.30 2.55
CA LEU A 425 -2.37 -0.21 2.91
C LEU A 425 -1.61 0.97 3.50
N ASN A 426 -1.81 2.17 2.96
CA ASN A 426 -1.19 3.38 3.50
C ASN A 426 -2.05 4.63 3.28
N MET A 427 -1.66 5.72 3.93
CA MET A 427 -2.32 7.01 3.79
C MET A 427 -1.45 8.01 3.05
N LEU A 428 -2.03 8.74 2.13
CA LEU A 428 -1.42 9.86 1.42
C LEU A 428 -2.12 11.16 1.84
N TYR A 429 -1.35 12.11 2.34
CA TYR A 429 -1.82 13.44 2.68
C TYR A 429 -1.19 14.47 1.74
N VAL A 430 -2.00 15.20 1.03
CA VAL A 430 -1.56 16.19 0.04
C VAL A 430 -2.32 17.50 0.21
N ASN A 431 -1.67 18.61 -0.14
CA ASN A 431 -2.34 19.91 -0.21
C ASN A 431 -2.60 20.25 -1.68
N VAL A 432 -3.87 20.26 -2.06
CA VAL A 432 -4.32 20.54 -3.40
C VAL A 432 -4.96 21.91 -3.46
N ALA A 433 -4.34 22.85 -4.16
CA ALA A 433 -4.83 24.21 -4.34
C ALA A 433 -5.15 24.95 -3.00
N GLY A 434 -4.49 24.57 -1.90
CA GLY A 434 -4.68 25.15 -0.58
C GLY A 434 -5.68 24.38 0.30
N GLU A 435 -6.21 23.28 -0.17
CA GLU A 435 -7.05 22.35 0.59
C GLU A 435 -6.27 21.07 0.94
N ASP A 436 -6.32 20.68 2.20
CA ASP A 436 -5.72 19.42 2.65
C ASP A 436 -6.64 18.26 2.27
N LYS A 437 -6.10 17.32 1.50
CA LYS A 437 -6.78 16.10 1.04
C LYS A 437 -6.13 14.86 1.63
N ARG A 438 -6.95 13.82 1.81
CA ARG A 438 -6.53 12.53 2.37
C ARG A 438 -6.95 11.43 1.41
N TYR A 439 -6.01 10.59 1.07
CA TYR A 439 -6.25 9.43 0.23
C TYR A 439 -5.74 8.17 0.91
N MET A 440 -6.44 7.08 0.70
CA MET A 440 -5.99 5.73 1.03
C MET A 440 -5.35 5.10 -0.20
N LEU A 441 -4.18 4.53 -0.05
CA LEU A 441 -3.48 3.71 -1.05
C LEU A 441 -3.74 2.25 -0.70
N ILE A 442 -4.24 1.46 -1.66
CA ILE A 442 -4.60 0.05 -1.49
C ILE A 442 -3.87 -0.75 -2.55
N ASN A 443 -3.04 -1.68 -2.14
CA ASN A 443 -2.32 -2.61 -3.01
C ASN A 443 -2.98 -3.99 -2.97
N GLU A 444 -2.85 -4.74 -4.06
CA GLU A 444 -3.34 -6.11 -4.16
C GLU A 444 -2.20 -7.12 -4.04
N ASP A 445 -2.44 -8.21 -3.30
CA ASP A 445 -1.73 -9.49 -3.41
C ASP A 445 -2.62 -10.48 -4.18
N LEU A 446 -2.63 -10.39 -5.51
CA LEU A 446 -3.43 -11.28 -6.34
C LEU A 446 -2.84 -12.68 -6.37
N ASN A 447 -3.17 -13.45 -5.38
CA ASN A 447 -2.63 -14.80 -5.17
C ASN A 447 -3.36 -15.86 -5.99
N GLY A 448 -3.24 -15.79 -7.31
CA GLY A 448 -3.74 -16.81 -8.22
C GLY A 448 -4.94 -16.37 -9.05
N THR A 449 -5.39 -17.29 -9.90
CA THR A 449 -6.33 -17.06 -11.00
C THR A 449 -7.72 -17.66 -10.75
N SER A 450 -7.98 -18.15 -9.54
CA SER A 450 -9.23 -18.82 -9.21
C SER A 450 -10.38 -17.83 -9.04
N PHE A 451 -11.60 -18.33 -9.19
CA PHE A 451 -12.86 -17.68 -8.81
C PHE A 451 -13.11 -16.30 -9.43
N GLY A 452 -12.73 -16.13 -10.71
CA GLY A 452 -13.05 -14.91 -11.45
C GLY A 452 -12.17 -13.70 -11.09
N ARG A 453 -11.05 -13.91 -10.43
CA ARG A 453 -10.04 -12.87 -10.14
C ARG A 453 -9.34 -12.35 -11.39
N THR A 454 -9.37 -13.14 -12.47
CA THR A 454 -8.82 -12.79 -13.78
C THR A 454 -9.82 -13.12 -14.87
N PRO A 455 -9.80 -12.46 -16.04
CA PRO A 455 -10.62 -12.84 -17.18
C PRO A 455 -10.33 -14.27 -17.66
N LEU A 456 -11.31 -14.88 -18.28
CA LEU A 456 -11.22 -16.25 -18.82
C LEU A 456 -10.07 -16.43 -19.83
N GLU A 457 -9.75 -15.39 -20.59
CA GLU A 457 -8.70 -15.37 -21.60
C GLU A 457 -7.29 -15.34 -21.00
N TYR A 458 -7.16 -14.89 -19.75
CA TYR A 458 -5.87 -14.68 -19.05
C TYR A 458 -5.82 -15.42 -17.69
N PRO A 459 -6.13 -16.72 -17.64
CA PRO A 459 -6.32 -17.42 -16.37
C PRO A 459 -5.04 -17.61 -15.55
N ASP A 460 -3.87 -17.53 -16.19
CA ASP A 460 -2.57 -17.76 -15.56
C ASP A 460 -1.75 -16.45 -15.42
N ASP A 461 -2.27 -15.31 -15.88
CA ASP A 461 -1.56 -14.06 -15.82
C ASP A 461 -1.89 -13.34 -14.50
N ARG A 462 -0.96 -13.42 -13.55
CA ARG A 462 -1.01 -12.65 -12.33
C ARG A 462 -0.43 -11.27 -12.59
N MET A 463 -1.09 -10.29 -12.06
CA MET A 463 -0.63 -8.93 -11.90
C MET A 463 -1.47 -8.29 -10.80
N CYS A 464 -0.93 -7.29 -10.16
CA CYS A 464 -1.60 -6.60 -9.09
C CYS A 464 -1.73 -5.12 -9.40
N GLU A 465 -2.79 -4.53 -8.89
CA GLU A 465 -3.14 -3.14 -9.10
C GLU A 465 -3.01 -2.36 -7.79
N MET A 466 -2.62 -1.10 -7.89
CA MET A 466 -2.70 -0.15 -6.78
C MET A 466 -3.83 0.82 -7.03
N TYR A 467 -4.70 0.92 -6.05
CA TYR A 467 -5.81 1.86 -6.06
C TYR A 467 -5.57 3.02 -5.10
N ILE A 468 -6.15 4.16 -5.43
CA ILE A 468 -6.25 5.32 -4.56
C ILE A 468 -7.72 5.62 -4.32
N LEU A 469 -8.08 5.91 -3.06
CA LEU A 469 -9.43 6.21 -2.63
C LEU A 469 -9.47 7.54 -1.89
N ASP A 470 -10.35 8.45 -2.30
CA ASP A 470 -10.61 9.69 -1.57
C ASP A 470 -11.34 9.39 -0.26
N MET A 471 -10.72 9.77 0.87
CA MET A 471 -11.26 9.52 2.21
C MET A 471 -12.44 10.41 2.60
N ASP A 472 -12.79 11.38 1.77
CA ASP A 472 -13.97 12.20 1.95
C ASP A 472 -15.24 11.59 1.33
N VAL A 473 -15.12 10.45 0.62
CA VAL A 473 -16.26 9.67 0.11
C VAL A 473 -16.94 8.93 1.26
N GLU A 474 -18.24 9.19 1.44
CA GLU A 474 -19.04 8.48 2.44
C GLU A 474 -19.46 7.09 1.93
N ASN A 475 -19.17 6.02 2.69
CA ASN A 475 -19.48 4.63 2.36
C ASN A 475 -18.93 4.20 0.97
N PRO A 476 -17.62 4.28 0.76
CA PRO A 476 -17.03 4.02 -0.53
C PRO A 476 -17.27 2.57 -0.99
N GLY A 477 -17.34 2.40 -2.30
CA GLY A 477 -17.40 1.11 -2.97
C GLY A 477 -16.30 0.97 -4.03
N ILE A 478 -16.31 -0.13 -4.76
CA ILE A 478 -15.34 -0.40 -5.83
C ILE A 478 -15.34 0.71 -6.90
N ASP A 479 -16.51 1.30 -7.19
CA ASP A 479 -16.63 2.36 -8.21
C ASP A 479 -15.88 3.64 -7.81
N ASP A 480 -15.66 3.87 -6.52
CA ASP A 480 -14.95 5.03 -6.00
C ASP A 480 -13.41 4.85 -6.03
N LEU A 481 -12.93 3.63 -6.24
CA LEU A 481 -11.51 3.35 -6.37
C LEU A 481 -10.97 3.90 -7.70
N ILE A 482 -9.78 4.47 -7.68
CA ILE A 482 -9.07 4.94 -8.86
C ILE A 482 -7.80 4.13 -9.00
N ARG A 483 -7.66 3.38 -10.11
CA ARG A 483 -6.43 2.63 -10.38
C ARG A 483 -5.31 3.60 -10.69
N LEU A 484 -4.23 3.54 -9.90
CA LEU A 484 -3.10 4.42 -10.04
C LEU A 484 -1.96 3.79 -10.86
N THR A 485 -1.70 2.51 -10.65
CA THR A 485 -0.65 1.77 -11.35
C THR A 485 -0.95 0.27 -11.31
N GLN A 486 -0.24 -0.49 -12.12
CA GLN A 486 -0.32 -1.93 -12.22
C GLN A 486 1.09 -2.50 -12.38
N THR A 487 1.36 -3.63 -11.73
CA THR A 487 2.63 -4.36 -11.90
C THR A 487 2.69 -5.12 -13.22
N PRO A 488 3.88 -5.49 -13.69
CA PRO A 488 4.01 -6.43 -14.79
C PRO A 488 3.57 -7.83 -14.36
N ARG A 489 3.31 -8.67 -15.34
CA ARG A 489 2.91 -10.06 -15.13
C ARG A 489 3.81 -10.79 -14.13
N GLY A 490 3.21 -11.55 -13.24
CA GLY A 490 3.85 -12.34 -12.19
C GLY A 490 4.16 -11.57 -10.92
N ALA A 491 4.03 -10.23 -10.91
CA ALA A 491 4.40 -9.41 -9.77
C ALA A 491 3.21 -9.06 -8.89
N GLU A 492 3.46 -9.11 -7.61
CA GLU A 492 2.67 -8.46 -6.58
C GLU A 492 3.04 -6.97 -6.50
N ILE A 493 2.10 -6.13 -6.07
CA ILE A 493 2.34 -4.71 -5.79
C ILE A 493 2.36 -4.46 -4.29
N THR A 494 3.48 -3.93 -3.78
CA THR A 494 3.68 -3.74 -2.36
C THR A 494 4.22 -2.34 -2.03
N GLY A 495 4.46 -2.05 -0.76
CA GLY A 495 4.99 -0.75 -0.32
C GLY A 495 3.91 0.32 -0.23
N ALA A 496 3.83 1.21 -1.22
CA ALA A 496 2.95 2.40 -1.28
C ALA A 496 3.20 3.42 -0.16
N CYS A 497 4.47 3.73 0.12
CA CYS A 497 4.84 4.69 1.15
C CYS A 497 4.97 6.11 0.57
N ALA A 498 4.22 7.07 1.13
CA ALA A 498 4.35 8.48 0.75
C ALA A 498 5.62 9.10 1.35
N THR A 499 6.32 9.92 0.56
CA THR A 499 7.37 10.79 1.11
C THR A 499 6.77 11.84 2.05
N ALA A 500 7.53 12.30 3.04
CA ALA A 500 7.02 13.22 4.07
C ALA A 500 6.49 14.55 3.52
N ASP A 501 6.95 14.96 2.33
CA ASP A 501 6.49 16.15 1.62
C ASP A 501 5.20 15.92 0.80
N GLY A 502 4.68 14.69 0.77
CA GLY A 502 3.47 14.30 0.04
C GLY A 502 3.60 14.32 -1.48
N LYS A 503 4.80 14.54 -2.02
CA LYS A 503 5.01 14.71 -3.47
C LYS A 503 5.15 13.42 -4.25
N SER A 504 5.62 12.36 -3.59
CA SER A 504 5.89 11.07 -4.22
C SER A 504 5.36 9.93 -3.37
N VAL A 505 4.96 8.87 -4.04
CA VAL A 505 4.67 7.56 -3.44
C VAL A 505 5.72 6.57 -3.94
N LEU A 506 6.37 5.90 -3.00
CA LEU A 506 7.32 4.82 -3.25
C LEU A 506 6.54 3.51 -3.30
N VAL A 507 6.78 2.70 -4.32
CA VAL A 507 6.02 1.46 -4.60
C VAL A 507 7.00 0.36 -5.01
N ASN A 508 6.66 -0.89 -4.71
CA ASN A 508 7.41 -2.05 -5.17
C ASN A 508 6.62 -2.89 -6.19
N SER A 509 7.36 -3.52 -7.08
CA SER A 509 6.97 -4.68 -7.87
C SER A 509 7.76 -5.85 -7.34
N GLN A 510 7.11 -6.81 -6.64
CA GLN A 510 7.82 -7.72 -5.75
C GLN A 510 8.54 -8.87 -6.50
N HIS A 511 7.84 -9.81 -7.09
CA HIS A 511 8.42 -11.04 -7.67
C HIS A 511 7.95 -11.28 -9.12
N PRO A 512 8.30 -10.38 -10.07
CA PRO A 512 7.82 -10.45 -11.44
C PRO A 512 8.27 -11.72 -12.15
N ASP A 513 7.54 -12.07 -13.22
CA ASP A 513 7.93 -13.17 -14.09
C ASP A 513 9.31 -12.87 -14.73
N THR A 514 10.22 -13.83 -14.62
CA THR A 514 11.59 -13.70 -15.14
C THR A 514 11.65 -13.55 -16.67
N SER A 515 10.58 -13.84 -17.39
CA SER A 515 10.47 -13.61 -18.84
C SER A 515 10.16 -12.16 -19.23
N ASN A 516 9.81 -11.31 -18.29
CA ASN A 516 9.63 -9.88 -18.54
C ASN A 516 10.95 -9.23 -19.01
N PRO A 517 10.91 -8.12 -19.77
CA PRO A 517 12.13 -7.42 -20.15
C PRO A 517 12.78 -6.75 -18.94
N PHE A 518 14.12 -6.62 -18.96
CA PHE A 518 14.84 -5.84 -17.96
C PHE A 518 14.40 -4.36 -17.99
N PRO A 519 14.19 -3.72 -16.81
CA PRO A 519 14.40 -4.20 -15.45
C PRO A 519 13.21 -4.95 -14.84
N TYR A 520 12.10 -5.08 -15.53
CA TYR A 520 10.82 -5.60 -15.03
C TYR A 520 10.76 -7.11 -14.79
N ASN A 521 11.88 -7.81 -15.01
CA ASN A 521 12.10 -9.19 -14.63
C ASN A 521 12.78 -9.35 -13.25
N ASN A 522 12.99 -8.24 -12.56
CA ASN A 522 13.53 -8.17 -11.20
C ASN A 522 12.55 -7.42 -10.30
N SER A 523 12.67 -7.64 -8.99
CA SER A 523 11.97 -6.80 -8.03
C SER A 523 12.45 -5.36 -8.15
N LEU A 524 11.50 -4.43 -8.14
CA LEU A 524 11.77 -3.01 -8.32
C LEU A 524 11.21 -2.21 -7.16
N THR A 525 11.97 -1.22 -6.70
CA THR A 525 11.42 -0.09 -5.96
C THR A 525 11.39 1.11 -6.89
N PHE A 526 10.21 1.68 -7.07
CA PHE A 526 10.02 2.84 -7.95
C PHE A 526 9.23 3.94 -7.26
N ALA A 527 9.26 5.14 -7.82
CA ALA A 527 8.50 6.28 -7.34
C ALA A 527 7.49 6.73 -8.40
N ILE A 528 6.32 7.11 -7.93
CA ILE A 528 5.35 7.91 -8.68
C ILE A 528 5.35 9.30 -8.04
N THR A 529 5.68 10.34 -8.81
CA THR A 529 5.81 11.73 -8.35
C THR A 529 4.76 12.60 -9.05
N GLY A 530 4.29 13.66 -8.39
CA GLY A 530 3.34 14.62 -8.94
C GLY A 530 2.05 14.78 -8.14
N PHE A 531 1.99 14.26 -6.92
CA PHE A 531 0.80 14.32 -6.08
C PHE A 531 0.52 15.70 -5.48
N ASP A 532 1.52 16.55 -5.33
CA ASP A 532 1.38 17.91 -4.79
C ASP A 532 1.23 18.98 -5.89
N ASP A 533 1.36 18.60 -7.15
CA ASP A 533 1.18 19.53 -8.25
C ASP A 533 -0.31 19.89 -8.40
N SER A 534 -0.70 21.02 -7.79
CA SER A 534 -2.06 21.57 -7.93
C SER A 534 -2.43 21.82 -9.41
N GLY A 535 -1.42 21.99 -10.28
CA GLY A 535 -1.57 21.96 -11.73
C GLY A 535 -1.85 20.55 -12.24
N ALA A 536 -1.17 19.52 -11.73
CA ALA A 536 -1.38 18.13 -12.09
C ALA A 536 -2.75 17.65 -11.63
N ILE A 537 -3.10 17.88 -10.39
CA ILE A 537 -4.36 17.47 -9.80
C ILE A 537 -5.53 18.36 -10.29
N ALA A 538 -5.32 19.67 -10.44
CA ALA A 538 -6.36 20.58 -10.91
C ALA A 538 -6.58 20.57 -12.45
N THR A 539 -5.58 20.16 -13.25
CA THR A 539 -5.73 20.05 -14.71
C THR A 539 -6.20 18.68 -15.17
N LEU A 540 -6.15 17.70 -14.29
CA LEU A 540 -6.62 16.36 -14.54
C LEU A 540 -8.11 16.19 -14.21
N SER A 541 -8.83 17.17 -13.70
CA SER A 541 -10.28 17.20 -13.86
C SER A 541 -10.59 17.36 -15.36
N ALA A 542 -10.35 16.26 -16.12
CA ALA A 542 -11.02 16.12 -17.40
C ALA A 542 -12.52 16.23 -17.08
N PRO A 543 -13.26 17.11 -17.75
CA PRO A 543 -14.68 17.11 -17.56
C PRO A 543 -15.17 15.69 -17.81
N GLU A 544 -15.91 15.15 -16.86
CA GLU A 544 -16.67 13.93 -17.05
C GLU A 544 -17.29 13.98 -18.43
N PHE A 545 -16.98 12.99 -19.28
CA PHE A 545 -17.54 12.98 -20.61
C PHE A 545 -19.03 12.78 -20.49
N ASP A 546 -19.76 13.88 -20.57
CA ASP A 546 -21.13 13.80 -20.97
C ASP A 546 -21.14 13.26 -22.41
N GLU A 547 -21.31 11.93 -22.57
CA GLU A 547 -21.49 11.30 -23.90
C GLU A 547 -22.66 11.93 -24.66
N ASP A 548 -23.52 12.67 -23.96
CA ASP A 548 -24.62 13.48 -24.48
C ASP A 548 -24.21 14.94 -24.80
N ALA A 549 -22.93 15.34 -24.60
CA ALA A 549 -22.48 16.67 -24.96
C ALA A 549 -22.59 16.88 -26.48
N THR A 550 -23.64 17.54 -26.88
CA THR A 550 -23.87 17.92 -28.28
C THR A 550 -22.88 19.00 -28.69
N GLY A 551 -21.80 18.60 -29.43
CA GLY A 551 -20.81 19.53 -29.96
C GLY A 551 -19.39 18.99 -29.96
N PHE A 552 -18.48 19.68 -30.63
CA PHE A 552 -17.07 19.38 -30.75
C PHE A 552 -16.33 19.83 -29.48
N VAL A 553 -15.81 18.88 -28.69
CA VAL A 553 -15.04 19.14 -27.47
C VAL A 553 -13.58 18.72 -27.68
N ILE A 554 -12.64 19.49 -27.12
CA ILE A 554 -11.20 19.23 -27.19
C ILE A 554 -10.61 19.21 -25.77
N TYR A 555 -9.71 18.25 -25.48
CA TYR A 555 -9.07 18.12 -24.18
C TYR A 555 -7.74 17.32 -24.25
N PRO A 556 -6.83 17.51 -23.29
CA PRO A 556 -6.81 18.64 -22.37
C PRO A 556 -6.59 19.96 -23.12
N ASN A 557 -6.99 21.07 -22.50
CA ASN A 557 -6.76 22.38 -23.07
C ASN A 557 -6.64 23.42 -21.93
N PRO A 558 -5.45 23.91 -21.59
CA PRO A 558 -4.17 23.78 -22.33
C PRO A 558 -3.56 22.38 -22.39
N THR A 559 -2.67 22.15 -23.37
CA THR A 559 -1.95 20.89 -23.56
C THR A 559 -0.52 21.15 -24.04
N GLU A 560 0.36 20.17 -23.81
CA GLU A 560 1.77 20.23 -24.24
C GLU A 560 2.07 19.26 -25.38
N ARG A 561 1.32 18.17 -25.50
CA ARG A 561 1.68 17.11 -26.44
C ARG A 561 0.49 16.56 -27.23
N ILE A 562 -0.55 16.06 -26.59
CA ILE A 562 -1.68 15.42 -27.26
C ILE A 562 -2.97 16.14 -26.89
N VAL A 563 -3.82 16.38 -27.88
CA VAL A 563 -5.19 16.85 -27.70
C VAL A 563 -6.16 15.79 -28.23
N TYR A 564 -7.14 15.43 -27.42
CA TYR A 564 -8.18 14.45 -27.71
C TYR A 564 -9.48 15.15 -28.10
N PHE A 565 -10.36 14.39 -28.73
CA PHE A 565 -11.70 14.81 -29.15
C PHE A 565 -12.75 13.86 -28.60
N ASN A 566 -13.89 14.41 -28.16
CA ASN A 566 -15.02 13.60 -27.65
C ASN A 566 -15.59 12.63 -28.70
N GLN A 567 -15.35 12.88 -30.00
CA GLN A 567 -15.79 12.02 -31.10
C GLN A 567 -14.73 11.99 -32.21
N VAL A 568 -14.71 10.91 -32.97
CA VAL A 568 -13.86 10.79 -34.17
C VAL A 568 -14.24 11.89 -35.14
N SER A 569 -13.28 12.72 -35.52
CA SER A 569 -13.53 13.90 -36.33
C SER A 569 -12.45 14.16 -37.40
N ASP A 570 -12.83 14.80 -38.49
CA ASP A 570 -11.88 15.47 -39.35
C ASP A 570 -11.57 16.85 -38.74
N VAL A 571 -10.30 17.15 -38.48
CA VAL A 571 -9.90 18.37 -37.75
C VAL A 571 -8.86 19.16 -38.53
N ALA A 572 -9.04 20.45 -38.66
CA ALA A 572 -8.05 21.37 -39.21
C ALA A 572 -7.50 22.30 -38.13
N LEU A 573 -6.18 22.38 -38.03
CA LEU A 573 -5.44 23.23 -37.10
C LEU A 573 -5.00 24.51 -37.77
N TYR A 574 -5.22 25.64 -37.10
CA TYR A 574 -4.86 26.97 -37.56
C TYR A 574 -4.08 27.75 -36.49
N ASN A 575 -3.19 28.63 -36.91
CA ASN A 575 -2.64 29.65 -36.04
C ASN A 575 -3.64 30.81 -35.83
N ILE A 576 -3.32 31.73 -34.91
CA ILE A 576 -4.18 32.87 -34.58
C ILE A 576 -4.40 33.86 -35.76
N SER A 577 -3.56 33.84 -36.76
CA SER A 577 -3.73 34.64 -37.99
C SER A 577 -4.62 33.95 -39.03
N GLY A 578 -5.18 32.80 -38.73
CA GLY A 578 -6.08 32.03 -39.59
C GLY A 578 -5.37 31.21 -40.66
N GLN A 579 -4.04 31.11 -40.62
CA GLN A 579 -3.29 30.26 -41.52
C GLN A 579 -3.43 28.80 -41.08
N ARG A 580 -3.84 27.92 -41.99
CA ARG A 580 -3.97 26.48 -41.73
C ARG A 580 -2.59 25.83 -41.66
N ILE A 581 -2.33 25.18 -40.52
CA ILE A 581 -1.06 24.50 -40.22
C ILE A 581 -1.13 23.01 -40.62
N ALA A 582 -2.23 22.32 -40.28
CA ALA A 582 -2.39 20.90 -40.54
C ALA A 582 -3.87 20.51 -40.72
N VAL A 583 -4.08 19.31 -41.29
CA VAL A 583 -5.40 18.68 -41.39
C VAL A 583 -5.22 17.21 -41.00
N TYR A 584 -6.05 16.76 -40.08
CA TYR A 584 -6.12 15.39 -39.61
C TYR A 584 -7.48 14.82 -39.98
N ARG A 585 -7.54 13.57 -40.41
CA ARG A 585 -8.79 12.94 -40.85
C ARG A 585 -9.09 11.70 -40.05
N ASN A 586 -10.35 11.55 -39.63
CA ASN A 586 -10.85 10.41 -38.91
C ASN A 586 -10.00 10.10 -37.65
N VAL A 587 -9.73 11.16 -36.85
CA VAL A 587 -8.89 11.08 -35.67
C VAL A 587 -9.68 11.32 -34.39
N LYS A 588 -9.30 10.66 -33.31
CA LYS A 588 -9.80 10.91 -31.95
C LYS A 588 -8.81 11.70 -31.10
N SER A 589 -7.56 11.82 -31.58
CA SER A 589 -6.51 12.65 -30.97
C SER A 589 -5.50 13.11 -32.02
N ILE A 590 -4.73 14.16 -31.70
CA ILE A 590 -3.61 14.64 -32.49
C ILE A 590 -2.40 14.94 -31.61
N ASP A 591 -1.20 14.57 -32.09
CA ASP A 591 0.06 14.95 -31.45
C ASP A 591 0.45 16.35 -31.93
N ILE A 592 0.67 17.26 -30.98
CA ILE A 592 1.02 18.65 -31.21
C ILE A 592 2.42 19.01 -30.68
N SER A 593 3.20 18.03 -30.26
CA SER A 593 4.54 18.20 -29.67
C SER A 593 5.53 18.95 -30.60
N GLY A 594 5.26 18.98 -31.91
CA GLY A 594 6.04 19.74 -32.89
C GLY A 594 5.66 21.21 -33.05
N LEU A 595 4.68 21.70 -32.26
CA LEU A 595 4.20 23.09 -32.36
C LEU A 595 4.83 23.96 -31.28
N ALA A 596 4.99 25.24 -31.56
CA ALA A 596 5.47 26.19 -30.55
C ALA A 596 4.38 26.51 -29.52
N THR A 597 4.78 26.83 -28.31
CA THR A 597 3.90 27.37 -27.26
C THR A 597 3.09 28.54 -27.78
N GLY A 598 1.79 28.53 -27.56
CA GLY A 598 0.91 29.60 -28.05
C GLY A 598 -0.55 29.21 -28.19
N THR A 599 -1.31 30.12 -28.80
CA THR A 599 -2.74 29.91 -29.07
C THR A 599 -2.94 29.46 -30.51
N TYR A 600 -3.77 28.43 -30.67
CA TYR A 600 -4.18 27.85 -31.95
C TYR A 600 -5.70 27.73 -32.02
N LEU A 601 -6.23 27.42 -33.18
CA LEU A 601 -7.63 27.12 -33.39
C LEU A 601 -7.78 25.75 -34.05
N LEU A 602 -8.63 24.90 -33.47
CA LEU A 602 -9.02 23.63 -34.04
C LEU A 602 -10.45 23.73 -34.57
N ARG A 603 -10.64 23.35 -35.84
CA ARG A 603 -11.94 23.35 -36.48
C ARG A 603 -12.30 21.96 -36.98
N ASN A 604 -13.46 21.44 -36.57
CA ASN A 604 -13.96 20.14 -37.01
C ASN A 604 -14.57 20.19 -38.43
N GLY A 605 -14.90 19.02 -38.99
CA GLY A 605 -15.50 18.90 -40.33
C GLY A 605 -16.89 19.53 -40.45
N GLU A 606 -17.59 19.78 -39.34
CA GLU A 606 -18.90 20.41 -39.26
C GLU A 606 -18.80 21.94 -39.13
N GLY A 607 -17.60 22.47 -38.99
CA GLY A 607 -17.33 23.90 -38.95
C GLY A 607 -17.24 24.50 -37.54
N GLU A 608 -17.42 23.72 -36.49
CA GLU A 608 -17.22 24.19 -35.13
C GLU A 608 -15.73 24.44 -34.85
N THR A 609 -15.45 25.49 -34.10
CA THR A 609 -14.08 25.93 -33.83
C THR A 609 -13.85 26.07 -32.34
N LYS A 610 -12.76 25.46 -31.86
CA LYS A 610 -12.30 25.55 -30.44
C LYS A 610 -10.92 26.18 -30.38
N LYS A 611 -10.70 26.99 -29.35
CA LYS A 611 -9.39 27.56 -29.03
C LYS A 611 -8.54 26.49 -28.36
N LEU A 612 -7.33 26.25 -28.87
CA LEU A 612 -6.32 25.36 -28.28
C LEU A 612 -5.18 26.21 -27.72
N LEU A 613 -4.81 25.96 -26.47
CA LEU A 613 -3.63 26.56 -25.85
C LEU A 613 -2.54 25.50 -25.72
N ILE A 614 -1.37 25.76 -26.25
CA ILE A 614 -0.17 24.93 -26.15
C ILE A 614 0.78 25.61 -25.15
N LYS A 615 1.21 24.86 -24.12
CA LYS A 615 2.16 25.30 -23.10
C LYS A 615 3.59 24.95 -23.47
#